data_aedcfc23bd46334a6ea2a47d3752ce8d
#
_entry.id   aedcfc23bd46334a6ea2a47d3752ce8d
#
_cell.length_a   1.000
_cell.length_b   1.000
_cell.length_c   1.000
_cell.angle_alpha   90.00
_cell.angle_beta   90.00
_cell.angle_gamma   90.00
#
_symmetry.space_group_name_H-M   'P 1'
#
loop_
_entity.id
_entity.type
_entity.pdbx_description
1 polymer ?
#
loop_
_entity_poly.entity_id
_entity_poly.type
_entity_poly.pdbx_seq_one_letter_code
_entity_poly.pdbx_strand_id
1 'polypeptide(L)'
;MAETKDKMQIDMNELQDNYNPLAIPSEFVSDVHSIIERGRQQAYASVGQISIVTFWNVGRRIVEEEQRGETRAAYGKQLIKNLAETLVPQYGNSYSKRNLDYYRKFYLLFPDLEIVNTRVHNLEWSHIRRVLSVAYYRSITMYRYRQYNSTLFGAS
;
A
#
# COMPACT_ATOMS: atom_id res chain seq x y z
N MET A 1 41.62 -20.56 60.67
CA MET A 1 41.62 -21.43 59.46
C MET A 1 40.27 -22.06 59.12
N ALA A 2 39.26 -21.98 59.97
CA ALA A 2 37.92 -22.53 59.69
C ALA A 2 37.00 -21.59 58.92
N GLU A 3 37.11 -20.26 59.07
CA GLU A 3 36.24 -19.26 58.44
C GLU A 3 36.45 -19.11 56.92
N THR A 4 37.59 -19.42 56.36
CA THR A 4 37.90 -19.27 54.94
C THR A 4 37.32 -20.40 54.09
N LYS A 5 37.06 -21.57 54.69
CA LYS A 5 36.45 -22.70 53.96
C LYS A 5 34.91 -22.53 53.84
N ASP A 6 34.28 -21.89 54.81
CA ASP A 6 32.84 -21.70 54.82
C ASP A 6 32.40 -20.65 53.81
N LYS A 7 33.15 -19.53 53.65
CA LYS A 7 32.90 -18.52 52.61
C LYS A 7 33.08 -19.05 51.15
N MET A 8 34.03 -19.99 50.97
CA MET A 8 34.26 -20.55 49.64
C MET A 8 33.21 -21.59 49.26
N GLN A 9 32.56 -22.21 50.25
CA GLN A 9 31.47 -23.17 50.00
C GLN A 9 30.13 -22.48 49.64
N ILE A 10 29.90 -21.28 50.19
CA ILE A 10 28.67 -20.47 49.88
C ILE A 10 28.74 -19.93 48.45
N ASP A 11 29.88 -19.44 47.98
CA ASP A 11 30.07 -18.94 46.62
C ASP A 11 29.90 -20.03 45.52
N MET A 12 30.29 -21.26 45.86
CA MET A 12 30.19 -22.39 44.91
C MET A 12 28.74 -22.87 44.76
N ASN A 13 27.91 -22.79 45.81
CA ASN A 13 26.49 -23.13 45.76
C ASN A 13 25.66 -22.06 45.04
N GLU A 14 25.96 -20.76 45.24
CA GLU A 14 25.30 -19.68 44.51
C GLU A 14 25.59 -19.71 43.02
N LEU A 15 26.81 -20.16 42.60
CA LEU A 15 27.16 -20.34 41.19
C LEU A 15 26.50 -21.55 40.54
N GLN A 16 26.14 -22.58 41.31
CA GLN A 16 25.46 -23.78 40.80
C GLN A 16 23.95 -23.61 40.64
N ASP A 17 23.31 -22.77 41.48
CA ASP A 17 21.85 -22.55 41.43
C ASP A 17 21.40 -21.68 40.23
N ASN A 18 22.31 -20.95 39.60
CA ASN A 18 22.02 -20.11 38.40
C ASN A 18 22.43 -20.71 37.04
N TYR A 19 23.10 -21.86 37.02
CA TYR A 19 23.44 -22.53 35.78
C TYR A 19 22.31 -23.48 35.37
N ASN A 20 21.38 -22.96 34.52
CA ASN A 20 20.41 -23.79 33.83
C ASN A 20 20.96 -24.13 32.43
N PRO A 21 21.49 -25.36 32.20
CA PRO A 21 22.05 -25.74 30.89
C PRO A 21 21.01 -25.81 29.77
N LEU A 22 19.71 -25.67 30.10
CA LEU A 22 18.59 -25.61 29.14
C LEU A 22 18.10 -24.17 28.94
N ALA A 23 18.70 -23.18 29.60
CA ALA A 23 18.32 -21.78 29.40
C ALA A 23 18.77 -21.31 28.01
N ILE A 24 17.81 -20.93 27.19
CA ILE A 24 18.08 -20.36 25.86
C ILE A 24 18.69 -18.96 26.05
N PRO A 25 19.87 -18.66 25.44
CA PRO A 25 20.47 -17.34 25.52
C PRO A 25 19.51 -16.25 25.03
N SER A 26 19.39 -15.16 25.77
CA SER A 26 18.49 -14.04 25.42
C SER A 26 18.87 -13.40 24.08
N GLU A 27 20.15 -13.34 23.75
CA GLU A 27 20.65 -12.87 22.48
C GLU A 27 20.16 -13.74 21.32
N PHE A 28 20.23 -15.07 21.45
CA PHE A 28 19.69 -16.00 20.46
C PHE A 28 18.19 -15.79 20.23
N VAL A 29 17.39 -15.60 21.27
CA VAL A 29 15.96 -15.32 21.17
C VAL A 29 15.72 -13.99 20.45
N SER A 30 16.50 -12.96 20.79
CA SER A 30 16.44 -11.64 20.13
C SER A 30 16.75 -11.71 18.64
N ASP A 31 17.77 -12.48 18.27
CA ASP A 31 18.17 -12.68 16.87
C ASP A 31 17.07 -13.40 16.07
N VAL A 32 16.52 -14.46 16.62
CA VAL A 32 15.40 -15.19 16.01
C VAL A 32 14.18 -14.28 15.85
N HIS A 33 13.87 -13.49 16.86
CA HIS A 33 12.77 -12.52 16.82
C HIS A 33 12.98 -11.51 15.68
N SER A 34 14.19 -10.97 15.55
CA SER A 34 14.56 -10.02 14.49
C SER A 34 14.47 -10.63 13.09
N ILE A 35 14.82 -11.90 12.93
CA ILE A 35 14.69 -12.64 11.66
C ILE A 35 13.21 -12.79 11.29
N ILE A 36 12.38 -13.19 12.24
CA ILE A 36 10.93 -13.36 12.04
C ILE A 36 10.29 -12.03 11.64
N GLU A 37 10.56 -10.94 12.38
CA GLU A 37 9.96 -9.63 12.09
C GLU A 37 10.38 -9.07 10.74
N ARG A 38 11.64 -9.23 10.34
CA ARG A 38 12.10 -8.86 8.99
C ARG A 38 11.36 -9.62 7.89
N GLY A 39 11.19 -10.94 8.08
CA GLY A 39 10.41 -11.76 7.13
C GLY A 39 8.97 -11.32 7.01
N ARG A 40 8.31 -11.00 8.13
CA ARG A 40 6.94 -10.47 8.16
C ARG A 40 6.83 -9.13 7.44
N GLN A 41 7.73 -8.20 7.71
CA GLN A 41 7.75 -6.88 7.05
C GLN A 41 7.92 -7.00 5.53
N GLN A 42 8.80 -7.89 5.06
CA GLN A 42 8.96 -8.16 3.63
C GLN A 42 7.71 -8.74 3.00
N ALA A 43 7.03 -9.67 3.67
CA ALA A 43 5.77 -10.24 3.19
C ALA A 43 4.67 -9.18 3.07
N TYR A 44 4.50 -8.31 4.06
CA TYR A 44 3.53 -7.21 4.00
C TYR A 44 3.86 -6.21 2.89
N ALA A 45 5.12 -5.85 2.71
CA ALA A 45 5.55 -4.97 1.63
C ALA A 45 5.25 -5.57 0.24
N SER A 46 5.50 -6.87 0.07
CA SER A 46 5.20 -7.59 -1.19
C SER A 46 3.71 -7.62 -1.51
N VAL A 47 2.85 -7.83 -0.51
CA VAL A 47 1.39 -7.77 -0.70
C VAL A 47 0.95 -6.37 -1.13
N GLY A 48 1.50 -5.33 -0.53
CA GLY A 48 1.24 -3.93 -0.92
C GLY A 48 1.63 -3.64 -2.37
N GLN A 49 2.80 -4.07 -2.80
CA GLN A 49 3.30 -3.91 -4.17
C GLN A 49 2.42 -4.63 -5.20
N ILE A 50 2.08 -5.88 -4.94
CA ILE A 50 1.19 -6.68 -5.80
C ILE A 50 -0.17 -5.99 -5.92
N SER A 51 -0.72 -5.47 -4.83
CA SER A 51 -1.99 -4.75 -4.83
C SER A 51 -1.95 -3.48 -5.69
N ILE A 52 -0.89 -2.69 -5.60
CA ILE A 52 -0.72 -1.45 -6.40
C ILE A 52 -0.68 -1.78 -7.90
N VAL A 53 0.09 -2.77 -8.31
CA VAL A 53 0.17 -3.20 -9.71
C VAL A 53 -1.18 -3.77 -10.18
N THR A 54 -1.88 -4.50 -9.32
CA THR A 54 -3.22 -5.00 -9.62
C THR A 54 -4.21 -3.86 -9.84
N PHE A 55 -4.24 -2.85 -8.98
CA PHE A 55 -5.12 -1.69 -9.11
C PHE A 55 -4.80 -0.87 -10.38
N TRP A 56 -3.53 -0.72 -10.71
CA TRP A 56 -3.11 -0.10 -11.95
C TRP A 56 -3.61 -0.85 -13.18
N ASN A 57 -3.47 -2.18 -13.21
CA ASN A 57 -3.94 -3.01 -14.31
C ASN A 57 -5.48 -2.97 -14.45
N VAL A 58 -6.21 -2.97 -13.33
CA VAL A 58 -7.67 -2.78 -13.35
C VAL A 58 -8.02 -1.41 -13.94
N GLY A 59 -7.33 -0.36 -13.50
CA GLY A 59 -7.51 1.00 -14.04
C GLY A 59 -7.24 1.08 -15.54
N ARG A 60 -6.15 0.47 -16.00
CA ARG A 60 -5.81 0.35 -17.42
C ARG A 60 -6.95 -0.31 -18.20
N ARG A 61 -7.45 -1.43 -17.73
CA ARG A 61 -8.49 -2.19 -18.41
C ARG A 61 -9.82 -1.44 -18.47
N ILE A 62 -10.15 -0.65 -17.43
CA ILE A 62 -11.30 0.24 -17.45
C ILE A 62 -11.15 1.30 -18.53
N VAL A 63 -10.01 1.97 -18.62
CA VAL A 63 -9.76 3.02 -19.62
C VAL A 63 -9.79 2.46 -21.03
N GLU A 64 -9.18 1.29 -21.26
CA GLU A 64 -9.23 0.61 -22.57
C GLU A 64 -10.66 0.30 -23.00
N GLU A 65 -11.53 -0.12 -22.07
CA GLU A 65 -12.94 -0.40 -22.35
C GLU A 65 -13.74 0.87 -22.62
N GLU A 66 -13.50 1.95 -21.86
CA GLU A 66 -14.11 3.27 -22.11
C GLU A 66 -13.78 3.81 -23.50
N GLN A 67 -12.56 3.55 -24.00
CA GLN A 67 -12.15 4.01 -25.33
C GLN A 67 -12.82 3.23 -26.48
N ARG A 68 -13.33 2.03 -26.20
CA ARG A 68 -14.07 1.24 -27.20
C ARG A 68 -15.53 1.66 -27.33
N GLY A 69 -16.08 2.38 -26.36
CA GLY A 69 -17.48 2.83 -26.36
C GLY A 69 -17.71 4.06 -27.23
N GLU A 70 -18.81 4.10 -27.98
CA GLU A 70 -19.16 5.18 -28.89
C GLU A 70 -19.57 6.50 -28.20
N THR A 71 -20.06 6.44 -26.93
CA THR A 71 -20.51 7.59 -26.13
C THR A 71 -19.75 7.67 -24.81
N ARG A 72 -18.64 8.40 -24.83
CA ARG A 72 -17.59 8.35 -23.80
C ARG A 72 -18.00 8.63 -22.35
N ALA A 73 -18.83 9.63 -22.05
CA ALA A 73 -19.06 10.06 -20.67
C ALA A 73 -20.16 9.27 -19.94
N ALA A 74 -21.27 8.99 -20.61
CA ALA A 74 -22.39 8.22 -20.01
C ALA A 74 -22.03 6.74 -19.92
N TYR A 75 -21.37 6.20 -20.94
CA TYR A 75 -20.90 4.81 -20.99
C TYR A 75 -19.90 4.52 -19.86
N GLY A 76 -18.89 5.38 -19.67
CA GLY A 76 -17.88 5.17 -18.63
C GLY A 76 -18.44 5.17 -17.21
N LYS A 77 -19.42 6.04 -16.91
CA LYS A 77 -20.09 6.05 -15.61
C LYS A 77 -20.89 4.77 -15.35
N GLN A 78 -21.59 4.29 -16.38
CA GLN A 78 -22.37 3.04 -16.28
C GLN A 78 -21.46 1.82 -16.22
N LEU A 79 -20.38 1.80 -16.97
CA LEU A 79 -19.36 0.74 -16.96
C LEU A 79 -18.79 0.53 -15.56
N ILE A 80 -18.33 1.60 -14.90
CA ILE A 80 -17.75 1.50 -13.54
C ILE A 80 -18.83 1.06 -12.53
N LYS A 81 -20.07 1.53 -12.66
CA LYS A 81 -21.16 1.11 -11.79
C LYS A 81 -21.45 -0.39 -11.93
N ASN A 82 -21.65 -0.88 -13.14
CA ASN A 82 -21.95 -2.28 -13.41
C ASN A 82 -20.78 -3.19 -13.00
N LEU A 83 -19.55 -2.75 -13.23
CA LEU A 83 -18.36 -3.47 -12.80
C LEU A 83 -18.30 -3.60 -11.28
N ALA A 84 -18.58 -2.52 -10.54
CA ALA A 84 -18.64 -2.56 -9.08
C ALA A 84 -19.71 -3.51 -8.56
N GLU A 85 -20.91 -3.48 -9.15
CA GLU A 85 -22.03 -4.37 -8.78
C GLU A 85 -21.66 -5.86 -8.99
N THR A 86 -20.83 -6.15 -9.97
CA THR A 86 -20.34 -7.52 -10.24
C THR A 86 -19.21 -7.93 -9.28
N LEU A 87 -18.26 -7.02 -9.00
CA LEU A 87 -17.04 -7.38 -8.28
C LEU A 87 -17.18 -7.34 -6.76
N VAL A 88 -17.97 -6.41 -6.21
CA VAL A 88 -18.10 -6.24 -4.75
C VAL A 88 -18.58 -7.52 -4.05
N PRO A 89 -19.58 -8.27 -4.56
CA PRO A 89 -20.02 -9.53 -3.93
C PRO A 89 -18.93 -10.60 -3.88
N GLN A 90 -17.99 -10.59 -4.83
CA GLN A 90 -16.95 -11.61 -4.95
C GLN A 90 -15.65 -11.23 -4.22
N TYR A 91 -15.24 -9.96 -4.32
CA TYR A 91 -13.92 -9.47 -3.89
C TYR A 91 -13.98 -8.39 -2.82
N GLY A 92 -15.17 -7.98 -2.39
CA GLY A 92 -15.37 -7.01 -1.33
C GLY A 92 -15.22 -5.54 -1.75
N ASN A 93 -15.28 -4.64 -0.75
CA ASN A 93 -15.36 -3.20 -0.94
C ASN A 93 -14.12 -2.55 -1.59
N SER A 94 -13.01 -3.27 -1.70
CA SER A 94 -11.85 -2.82 -2.45
C SER A 94 -12.17 -2.52 -3.92
N TYR A 95 -13.22 -3.14 -4.46
CA TYR A 95 -13.69 -2.95 -5.84
C TYR A 95 -15.00 -2.16 -5.92
N SER A 96 -15.30 -1.35 -4.90
CA SER A 96 -16.43 -0.41 -4.93
C SER A 96 -16.28 0.60 -6.08
N LYS A 97 -17.40 1.16 -6.54
CA LYS A 97 -17.44 2.20 -7.58
C LYS A 97 -16.41 3.31 -7.34
N ARG A 98 -16.29 3.77 -6.08
CA ARG A 98 -15.32 4.81 -5.69
C ARG A 98 -13.88 4.35 -5.90
N ASN A 99 -13.55 3.13 -5.52
CA ASN A 99 -12.19 2.61 -5.67
C ASN A 99 -11.85 2.32 -7.14
N LEU A 100 -12.78 1.78 -7.91
CA LEU A 100 -12.60 1.59 -9.36
C LEU A 100 -12.34 2.91 -10.08
N ASP A 101 -13.03 4.00 -9.69
CA ASP A 101 -12.75 5.34 -10.21
C ASP A 101 -11.35 5.84 -9.84
N TYR A 102 -10.86 5.52 -8.63
CA TYR A 102 -9.48 5.79 -8.24
C TYR A 102 -8.48 4.97 -9.05
N TYR A 103 -8.75 3.70 -9.33
CA TYR A 103 -7.87 2.86 -10.17
C TYR A 103 -7.78 3.40 -11.59
N ARG A 104 -8.91 3.81 -12.14
CA ARG A 104 -8.98 4.49 -13.44
C ARG A 104 -8.12 5.76 -13.46
N LYS A 105 -8.28 6.65 -12.48
CA LYS A 105 -7.48 7.88 -12.33
C LYS A 105 -6.00 7.58 -12.13
N PHE A 106 -5.67 6.52 -11.40
CA PHE A 106 -4.31 6.09 -11.17
C PHE A 106 -3.60 5.74 -12.49
N TYR A 107 -4.22 4.94 -13.34
CA TYR A 107 -3.69 4.66 -14.67
C TYR A 107 -3.56 5.93 -15.54
N LEU A 108 -4.55 6.80 -15.54
CA LEU A 108 -4.52 8.04 -16.34
C LEU A 108 -3.41 9.00 -15.90
N LEU A 109 -3.08 9.02 -14.60
CA LEU A 109 -2.01 9.88 -14.07
C LEU A 109 -0.62 9.25 -14.26
N PHE A 110 -0.53 7.94 -14.18
CA PHE A 110 0.71 7.16 -14.31
C PHE A 110 0.54 6.06 -15.37
N PRO A 111 0.52 6.41 -16.68
CA PRO A 111 0.27 5.42 -17.74
C PRO A 111 1.44 4.46 -17.96
N ASP A 112 2.61 4.77 -17.44
CA ASP A 112 3.82 3.97 -17.58
C ASP A 112 3.98 3.00 -16.40
N LEU A 113 3.91 1.70 -16.68
CA LEU A 113 4.07 0.64 -15.69
C LEU A 113 5.49 0.62 -15.08
N GLU A 114 6.51 1.01 -15.84
CA GLU A 114 7.88 1.07 -15.33
C GLU A 114 8.02 2.10 -14.21
N ILE A 115 7.40 3.27 -14.38
CA ILE A 115 7.34 4.29 -13.32
C ILE A 115 6.59 3.76 -12.10
N VAL A 116 5.49 3.03 -12.30
CA VAL A 116 4.74 2.42 -11.21
C VAL A 116 5.59 1.40 -10.46
N ASN A 117 6.28 0.54 -11.17
CA ASN A 117 7.13 -0.51 -10.57
C ASN A 117 8.38 0.04 -9.88
N THR A 118 8.95 1.15 -10.36
CA THR A 118 10.22 1.68 -9.84
C THR A 118 10.05 2.75 -8.76
N ARG A 119 9.00 3.55 -8.82
CA ARG A 119 8.82 4.74 -7.96
C ARG A 119 7.58 4.70 -7.09
N VAL A 120 6.51 4.09 -7.57
CA VAL A 120 5.20 4.12 -6.90
C VAL A 120 4.97 2.88 -6.04
N HIS A 121 5.60 1.77 -6.35
CA HIS A 121 5.38 0.49 -5.66
C HIS A 121 5.72 0.50 -4.16
N ASN A 122 6.59 1.41 -3.71
CA ASN A 122 6.94 1.58 -2.30
C ASN A 122 5.93 2.43 -1.52
N LEU A 123 4.94 3.02 -2.20
CA LEU A 123 3.89 3.81 -1.56
C LEU A 123 2.72 2.92 -1.16
N GLU A 124 2.14 3.20 -0.01
CA GLU A 124 0.85 2.60 0.35
C GLU A 124 -0.28 3.16 -0.52
N TRP A 125 -1.30 2.36 -0.78
CA TRP A 125 -2.46 2.78 -1.55
C TRP A 125 -3.14 4.04 -0.96
N SER A 126 -3.12 4.20 0.34
CA SER A 126 -3.61 5.40 1.04
C SER A 126 -2.92 6.69 0.59
N HIS A 127 -1.60 6.64 0.39
CA HIS A 127 -0.81 7.77 -0.12
C HIS A 127 -1.13 8.07 -1.58
N ILE A 128 -1.22 7.04 -2.42
CA ILE A 128 -1.59 7.18 -3.83
C ILE A 128 -2.97 7.84 -3.95
N ARG A 129 -3.96 7.40 -3.19
CA ARG A 129 -5.30 8.02 -3.16
C ARG A 129 -5.28 9.50 -2.80
N ARG A 130 -4.43 9.91 -1.87
CA ARG A 130 -4.26 11.34 -1.53
C ARG A 130 -3.74 12.14 -2.71
N VAL A 131 -2.69 11.65 -3.36
CA VAL A 131 -2.12 12.30 -4.56
C VAL A 131 -3.17 12.41 -5.67
N LEU A 132 -3.91 11.34 -5.94
CA LEU A 132 -4.97 11.32 -6.95
C LEU A 132 -6.08 12.32 -6.62
N SER A 133 -6.46 12.48 -5.36
CA SER A 133 -7.45 13.45 -4.94
C SER A 133 -6.99 14.88 -5.23
N VAL A 134 -5.77 15.24 -4.83
CA VAL A 134 -5.19 16.58 -5.05
C VAL A 134 -5.00 16.87 -6.54
N ALA A 135 -4.48 15.93 -7.31
CA ALA A 135 -4.28 16.08 -8.74
C ALA A 135 -5.61 16.29 -9.48
N TYR A 136 -6.65 15.56 -9.09
CA TYR A 136 -7.99 15.71 -9.65
C TYR A 136 -8.60 17.09 -9.34
N TYR A 137 -8.52 17.57 -8.11
CA TYR A 137 -9.00 18.91 -7.76
C TYR A 137 -8.23 20.00 -8.52
N ARG A 138 -6.92 19.85 -8.65
CA ARG A 138 -6.09 20.81 -9.38
C ARG A 138 -6.44 20.85 -10.88
N SER A 139 -6.68 19.72 -11.50
CA SER A 139 -7.08 19.66 -12.90
C SER A 139 -8.46 20.28 -13.15
N ILE A 140 -9.44 20.05 -12.26
CA ILE A 140 -10.76 20.70 -12.34
C ILE A 140 -10.64 22.22 -12.15
N THR A 141 -9.84 22.67 -11.19
CA THR A 141 -9.65 24.11 -10.93
C THR A 141 -8.98 24.79 -12.12
N MET A 142 -7.97 24.16 -12.72
CA MET A 142 -7.31 24.67 -13.93
C MET A 142 -8.24 24.67 -15.15
N TYR A 143 -9.07 23.64 -15.29
CA TYR A 143 -10.05 23.58 -16.37
C TYR A 143 -11.10 24.69 -16.23
N ARG A 144 -11.66 24.91 -15.04
CA ARG A 144 -12.59 26.00 -14.74
C ARG A 144 -11.97 27.38 -14.98
N TYR A 145 -10.72 27.57 -14.55
CA TYR A 145 -9.98 28.83 -14.76
C TYR A 145 -9.78 29.10 -16.26
N ARG A 146 -9.45 28.08 -17.04
CA ARG A 146 -9.30 28.18 -18.50
C ARG A 146 -10.62 28.50 -19.19
N GLN A 147 -11.73 27.87 -18.78
CA GLN A 147 -13.08 28.16 -19.28
C GLN A 147 -13.50 29.60 -18.94
N TYR A 148 -13.26 30.05 -17.71
CA TYR A 148 -13.58 31.40 -17.26
C TYR A 148 -12.82 32.46 -18.07
N ASN A 149 -11.53 32.26 -18.30
CA ASN A 149 -10.73 33.19 -19.09
C ASN A 149 -11.09 33.18 -20.58
N SER A 150 -11.43 32.02 -21.17
CA SER A 150 -11.88 31.98 -22.56
C SER A 150 -13.20 32.72 -22.78
N THR A 151 -14.08 32.74 -21.76
CA THR A 151 -15.34 33.50 -21.81
C THR A 151 -15.14 35.01 -21.64
N LEU A 152 -14.10 35.42 -20.89
CA LEU A 152 -13.80 36.84 -20.67
C LEU A 152 -12.98 37.46 -21.82
N PHE A 153 -12.13 36.70 -22.50
CA PHE A 153 -11.23 37.17 -23.53
C PHE A 153 -11.56 36.68 -24.95
N GLY A 154 -12.60 35.87 -25.10
CA GLY A 154 -13.04 35.31 -26.37
C GLY A 154 -14.13 36.11 -27.12
N ALA A 155 -14.45 37.32 -26.67
CA ALA A 155 -15.35 38.24 -27.31
C ALA A 155 -14.53 39.40 -27.91
N SER A 156 -13.80 39.09 -29.00
CA SER A 156 -13.22 40.10 -29.93
C SER A 156 -13.34 39.58 -31.34
#